data_a92668684f4c91e60b93f042ddd7a817
#
_entry.id   a92668684f4c91e60b93f042ddd7a817
#
_cell.length_a   1.000
_cell.length_b   1.000
_cell.length_c   1.000
_cell.angle_alpha   90.00
_cell.angle_beta   90.00
_cell.angle_gamma   90.00
#
_symmetry.space_group_name_H-M   'P 1'
#
loop_
_entity.id
_entity.type
_entity.pdbx_description
1 polymer ?
#
loop_
_entity_poly.entity_id
_entity_poly.type
_entity_poly.pdbx_seq_one_letter_code
_entity_poly.pdbx_strand_id
1 'polypeptide(L)'
;ALMDKLNATSSQYGFQVKSANNGIYMMPVINGKTIEEEEFEKLDPETKKNFEDKSAIVQQHVMEAISQIKNIQSESDKKISEWQSNVALLTVNAHVNYIKSNFKRNKKITKFLDDVKKDILKNVNAFLVVDDDSKKPVQPQPQRQEVLRPWLNYRVNLFIDNSNLEGAPVIMDSNYSYPNIFGKLEYENYYGSLKTDYTMLKPGLLHIANGGYLIMQATDIVSNQYCYETLKKVLRTKELGIENPVDQHSSMVMVSLKPEPIP
;
A
#
# COMPACT_ATOMS: atom_id res chain seq x y z
N ALA A 1 -34.92 -13.62 -8.34
CA ALA A 1 -35.60 -14.12 -7.11
C ALA A 1 -36.07 -13.00 -6.15
N LEU A 2 -35.17 -12.13 -5.62
CA LEU A 2 -35.55 -11.04 -4.69
C LEU A 2 -36.31 -9.92 -5.41
N MET A 3 -35.80 -9.46 -6.55
CA MET A 3 -36.47 -8.45 -7.39
C MET A 3 -37.80 -8.94 -7.94
N ASP A 4 -37.94 -10.23 -8.27
CA ASP A 4 -39.19 -10.81 -8.75
C ASP A 4 -40.25 -10.82 -7.64
N LYS A 5 -39.87 -11.14 -6.40
CA LYS A 5 -40.72 -11.06 -5.23
C LYS A 5 -41.14 -9.63 -4.96
N LEU A 6 -40.18 -8.68 -5.01
CA LEU A 6 -40.49 -7.25 -4.81
C LEU A 6 -41.46 -6.75 -5.87
N ASN A 7 -41.27 -7.09 -7.14
CA ASN A 7 -42.19 -6.74 -8.22
C ASN A 7 -43.58 -7.34 -8.03
N ALA A 8 -43.65 -8.61 -7.63
CA ALA A 8 -44.94 -9.27 -7.38
C ALA A 8 -45.71 -8.59 -6.22
N THR A 9 -44.99 -8.23 -5.14
CA THR A 9 -45.62 -7.51 -4.01
C THR A 9 -46.04 -6.09 -4.40
N SER A 10 -45.16 -5.36 -5.09
CA SER A 10 -45.44 -3.98 -5.52
C SER A 10 -46.59 -3.89 -6.53
N SER A 11 -46.74 -4.89 -7.39
CA SER A 11 -47.85 -4.97 -8.38
C SER A 11 -49.20 -5.08 -7.72
N GLN A 12 -49.30 -5.69 -6.52
CA GLN A 12 -50.58 -5.74 -5.75
C GLN A 12 -51.04 -4.37 -5.29
N TYR A 13 -50.09 -3.44 -5.13
CA TYR A 13 -50.37 -2.04 -4.74
C TYR A 13 -50.45 -1.09 -5.93
N GLY A 14 -50.32 -1.61 -7.17
CA GLY A 14 -50.38 -0.80 -8.39
C GLY A 14 -49.07 -0.11 -8.74
N PHE A 15 -47.90 -0.69 -8.31
CA PHE A 15 -46.56 -0.17 -8.64
C PHE A 15 -45.72 -1.22 -9.34
N GLN A 16 -44.89 -0.77 -10.29
CA GLN A 16 -43.82 -1.52 -10.88
C GLN A 16 -42.49 -1.03 -10.37
N VAL A 17 -41.62 -1.95 -9.96
CA VAL A 17 -40.25 -1.64 -9.46
C VAL A 17 -39.26 -1.97 -10.53
N LYS A 18 -38.39 -1.02 -10.90
CA LYS A 18 -37.29 -1.19 -11.85
C LYS A 18 -35.95 -0.90 -11.17
N SER A 19 -34.97 -1.73 -11.49
CA SER A 19 -33.57 -1.49 -11.09
C SER A 19 -32.83 -0.79 -12.21
N ALA A 20 -32.14 0.30 -11.90
CA ALA A 20 -31.23 1.00 -12.80
C ALA A 20 -29.87 1.21 -12.13
N ASN A 21 -28.88 1.68 -12.86
CA ASN A 21 -27.50 1.88 -12.35
C ASN A 21 -27.41 2.77 -11.10
N ASN A 22 -28.39 3.66 -10.91
CA ASN A 22 -28.41 4.64 -9.81
C ASN A 22 -29.38 4.25 -8.67
N GLY A 23 -30.04 3.08 -8.71
CA GLY A 23 -30.94 2.66 -7.64
C GLY A 23 -32.17 1.89 -8.10
N ILE A 24 -33.13 1.76 -7.19
CA ILE A 24 -34.42 1.10 -7.42
C ILE A 24 -35.47 2.18 -7.51
N TYR A 25 -36.20 2.19 -8.62
CA TYR A 25 -37.27 3.17 -8.88
C TYR A 25 -38.65 2.50 -8.87
N MET A 26 -39.61 3.19 -8.27
CA MET A 26 -41.01 2.79 -8.28
C MET A 26 -41.79 3.64 -9.30
N MET A 27 -42.59 2.99 -10.12
CA MET A 27 -43.47 3.64 -11.09
C MET A 27 -44.89 3.20 -10.86
N PRO A 28 -45.87 4.13 -10.75
CA PRO A 28 -47.27 3.77 -10.63
C PRO A 28 -47.74 3.14 -11.94
N VAL A 29 -48.64 2.15 -11.82
CA VAL A 29 -49.25 1.42 -12.95
C VAL A 29 -50.74 1.63 -12.91
N ILE A 30 -51.30 2.18 -14.00
CA ILE A 30 -52.77 2.32 -14.22
C ILE A 30 -53.11 1.59 -15.52
N ASN A 31 -54.13 0.76 -15.48
CA ASN A 31 -54.60 -0.03 -16.61
C ASN A 31 -53.48 -0.84 -17.31
N GLY A 32 -52.50 -1.33 -16.53
CA GLY A 32 -51.39 -2.15 -17.05
C GLY A 32 -50.25 -1.34 -17.71
N LYS A 33 -50.26 -0.02 -17.68
CA LYS A 33 -49.22 0.84 -18.20
C LYS A 33 -48.58 1.64 -17.08
N THR A 34 -47.25 1.75 -17.10
CA THR A 34 -46.50 2.64 -16.20
C THR A 34 -46.77 4.10 -16.59
N ILE A 35 -46.98 4.94 -15.60
CA ILE A 35 -47.30 6.36 -15.77
C ILE A 35 -46.06 7.18 -15.43
N GLU A 36 -45.76 8.20 -16.24
CA GLU A 36 -44.76 9.21 -15.97
C GLU A 36 -45.27 10.30 -15.05
N GLU A 37 -44.38 11.07 -14.44
CA GLU A 37 -44.69 12.10 -13.44
C GLU A 37 -45.68 13.15 -13.96
N GLU A 38 -45.56 13.53 -15.24
CA GLU A 38 -46.48 14.48 -15.91
C GLU A 38 -47.92 13.95 -16.07
N GLU A 39 -48.09 12.66 -16.23
CA GLU A 39 -49.39 12.00 -16.33
C GLU A 39 -50.00 11.79 -14.94
N PHE A 40 -49.17 11.51 -13.94
CA PHE A 40 -49.59 11.38 -12.54
C PHE A 40 -50.13 12.70 -12.01
N GLU A 41 -49.54 13.84 -12.38
CA GLU A 41 -50.07 15.17 -11.99
C GLU A 41 -51.46 15.51 -12.52
N LYS A 42 -51.90 14.87 -13.59
CA LYS A 42 -53.24 15.09 -14.20
C LYS A 42 -54.36 14.24 -13.60
N LEU A 43 -54.04 13.36 -12.65
CA LEU A 43 -55.03 12.50 -12.00
C LEU A 43 -55.89 13.29 -11.01
N ASP A 44 -57.07 12.75 -10.72
CA ASP A 44 -57.97 13.31 -9.72
C ASP A 44 -57.40 13.24 -8.29
N PRO A 45 -57.73 14.15 -7.39
CA PRO A 45 -57.16 14.25 -6.06
C PRO A 45 -57.36 13.00 -5.19
N GLU A 46 -58.46 12.28 -5.37
CA GLU A 46 -58.77 11.07 -4.61
C GLU A 46 -57.86 9.90 -5.02
N THR A 47 -57.65 9.74 -6.32
CA THR A 47 -56.74 8.73 -6.89
C THR A 47 -55.29 9.01 -6.49
N LYS A 48 -54.85 10.27 -6.52
CA LYS A 48 -53.51 10.66 -6.06
C LYS A 48 -53.27 10.25 -4.61
N LYS A 49 -54.19 10.60 -3.72
CA LYS A 49 -54.06 10.28 -2.30
C LYS A 49 -54.01 8.77 -2.05
N ASN A 50 -54.77 7.97 -2.80
CA ASN A 50 -54.72 6.50 -2.72
C ASN A 50 -53.35 5.94 -3.17
N PHE A 51 -52.76 6.54 -4.20
CA PHE A 51 -51.42 6.16 -4.62
C PHE A 51 -50.33 6.59 -3.63
N GLU A 52 -50.43 7.77 -3.01
CA GLU A 52 -49.55 8.25 -1.98
C GLU A 52 -49.56 7.33 -0.75
N ASP A 53 -50.72 6.95 -0.25
CA ASP A 53 -50.86 6.03 0.89
C ASP A 53 -50.26 4.65 0.59
N LYS A 54 -50.47 4.12 -0.63
CA LYS A 54 -49.92 2.85 -1.07
C LYS A 54 -48.41 2.95 -1.36
N SER A 55 -47.93 4.09 -1.82
CA SER A 55 -46.49 4.28 -2.10
C SER A 55 -45.67 4.15 -0.84
N ALA A 56 -46.13 4.62 0.30
CA ALA A 56 -45.44 4.48 1.57
C ALA A 56 -45.20 3.01 1.95
N ILE A 57 -46.20 2.13 1.70
CA ILE A 57 -46.08 0.70 1.97
C ILE A 57 -45.07 0.05 1.01
N VAL A 58 -45.13 0.37 -0.29
CA VAL A 58 -44.19 -0.16 -1.29
C VAL A 58 -42.78 0.34 -1.02
N GLN A 59 -42.63 1.60 -0.59
CA GLN A 59 -41.34 2.18 -0.22
C GLN A 59 -40.67 1.42 0.94
N GLN A 60 -41.46 0.99 1.93
CA GLN A 60 -40.99 0.16 3.02
C GLN A 60 -40.46 -1.19 2.49
N HIS A 61 -41.23 -1.87 1.63
CA HIS A 61 -40.79 -3.13 1.01
C HIS A 61 -39.54 -2.98 0.13
N VAL A 62 -39.41 -1.86 -0.59
CA VAL A 62 -38.21 -1.53 -1.36
C VAL A 62 -37.02 -1.35 -0.43
N MET A 63 -37.15 -0.65 0.69
CA MET A 63 -36.08 -0.48 1.67
C MET A 63 -35.65 -1.80 2.31
N GLU A 64 -36.60 -2.66 2.64
CA GLU A 64 -36.33 -3.99 3.16
C GLU A 64 -35.56 -4.84 2.12
N ALA A 65 -35.99 -4.80 0.85
CA ALA A 65 -35.27 -5.51 -0.23
C ALA A 65 -33.86 -4.97 -0.46
N ILE A 66 -33.65 -3.64 -0.44
CA ILE A 66 -32.33 -3.02 -0.52
C ILE A 66 -31.44 -3.49 0.64
N SER A 67 -31.99 -3.53 1.86
CA SER A 67 -31.25 -4.01 3.03
C SER A 67 -30.83 -5.48 2.87
N GLN A 68 -31.72 -6.34 2.39
CA GLN A 68 -31.42 -7.74 2.13
C GLN A 68 -30.36 -7.90 1.03
N ILE A 69 -30.45 -7.13 -0.06
CA ILE A 69 -29.44 -7.14 -1.13
C ILE A 69 -28.08 -6.74 -0.58
N LYS A 70 -28.00 -5.66 0.22
CA LYS A 70 -26.74 -5.22 0.85
C LYS A 70 -26.16 -6.28 1.78
N ASN A 71 -26.99 -6.97 2.56
CA ASN A 71 -26.54 -8.04 3.44
C ASN A 71 -25.97 -9.22 2.65
N ILE A 72 -26.67 -9.67 1.60
CA ILE A 72 -26.18 -10.74 0.74
C ILE A 72 -24.87 -10.36 0.05
N GLN A 73 -24.78 -9.11 -0.42
CA GLN A 73 -23.55 -8.59 -1.03
C GLN A 73 -22.40 -8.58 -0.04
N SER A 74 -22.62 -8.08 1.18
CA SER A 74 -21.62 -8.07 2.24
C SER A 74 -21.16 -9.47 2.65
N GLU A 75 -22.08 -10.44 2.73
CA GLU A 75 -21.73 -11.85 3.00
C GLU A 75 -20.94 -12.47 1.86
N SER A 76 -21.31 -12.17 0.61
CA SER A 76 -20.58 -12.63 -0.57
C SER A 76 -19.17 -12.08 -0.60
N ASP A 77 -19.02 -10.76 -0.38
CA ASP A 77 -17.72 -10.08 -0.37
C ASP A 77 -16.82 -10.64 0.75
N LYS A 78 -17.37 -10.93 1.92
CA LYS A 78 -16.64 -11.59 3.02
C LYS A 78 -16.15 -12.97 2.61
N LYS A 79 -17.00 -13.81 2.03
CA LYS A 79 -16.61 -15.16 1.58
C LYS A 79 -15.56 -15.13 0.48
N ILE A 80 -15.66 -14.18 -0.47
CA ILE A 80 -14.66 -13.99 -1.52
C ILE A 80 -13.33 -13.58 -0.89
N SER A 81 -13.34 -12.62 0.03
CA SER A 81 -12.13 -12.15 0.72
C SER A 81 -11.47 -13.26 1.56
N GLU A 82 -12.25 -14.06 2.28
CA GLU A 82 -11.75 -15.23 3.02
C GLU A 82 -11.13 -16.25 2.08
N TRP A 83 -11.78 -16.56 0.97
CA TRP A 83 -11.25 -17.49 -0.03
C TRP A 83 -9.95 -16.98 -0.65
N GLN A 84 -9.89 -15.71 -1.05
CA GLN A 84 -8.69 -15.08 -1.57
C GLN A 84 -7.54 -15.11 -0.56
N SER A 85 -7.83 -14.82 0.72
CA SER A 85 -6.84 -14.87 1.80
C SER A 85 -6.32 -16.29 2.03
N ASN A 86 -7.17 -17.31 1.95
CA ASN A 86 -6.77 -18.71 2.09
C ASN A 86 -5.88 -19.18 0.93
N VAL A 87 -6.21 -18.82 -0.31
CA VAL A 87 -5.38 -19.14 -1.47
C VAL A 87 -4.02 -18.43 -1.38
N ALA A 88 -4.03 -17.14 -1.06
CA ALA A 88 -2.81 -16.36 -0.84
C ALA A 88 -1.95 -16.96 0.28
N LEU A 89 -2.56 -17.38 1.39
CA LEU A 89 -1.86 -18.01 2.51
C LEU A 89 -1.14 -19.30 2.08
N LEU A 90 -1.78 -20.16 1.31
CA LEU A 90 -1.17 -21.40 0.84
C LEU A 90 0.04 -21.11 -0.05
N THR A 91 -0.12 -20.21 -1.02
CA THR A 91 0.94 -19.85 -1.97
C THR A 91 2.12 -19.17 -1.28
N VAL A 92 1.84 -18.13 -0.48
CA VAL A 92 2.89 -17.36 0.22
C VAL A 92 3.62 -18.22 1.24
N ASN A 93 2.90 -19.09 1.99
CA ASN A 93 3.52 -20.00 2.96
C ASN A 93 4.56 -20.92 2.31
N ALA A 94 4.25 -21.50 1.16
CA ALA A 94 5.18 -22.41 0.49
C ALA A 94 6.49 -21.69 0.16
N HIS A 95 6.43 -20.51 -0.44
CA HIS A 95 7.62 -19.75 -0.82
C HIS A 95 8.38 -19.17 0.38
N VAL A 96 7.68 -18.58 1.35
CA VAL A 96 8.31 -18.02 2.56
C VAL A 96 8.98 -19.12 3.37
N ASN A 97 8.37 -20.28 3.54
CA ASN A 97 8.97 -21.39 4.28
C ASN A 97 10.21 -21.96 3.56
N TYR A 98 10.17 -22.02 2.22
CA TYR A 98 11.34 -22.40 1.43
C TYR A 98 12.53 -21.45 1.68
N ILE A 99 12.31 -20.13 1.57
CA ILE A 99 13.34 -19.14 1.83
C ILE A 99 13.83 -19.23 3.28
N LYS A 100 12.93 -19.32 4.27
CA LYS A 100 13.29 -19.47 5.68
C LYS A 100 14.16 -20.69 5.97
N SER A 101 13.97 -21.77 5.22
CA SER A 101 14.78 -22.97 5.39
C SER A 101 16.26 -22.72 5.15
N ASN A 102 16.61 -21.77 4.28
CA ASN A 102 17.97 -21.37 3.98
C ASN A 102 18.58 -20.43 5.03
N PHE A 103 17.73 -19.71 5.80
CA PHE A 103 18.17 -18.71 6.76
C PHE A 103 17.80 -19.03 8.23
N LYS A 104 17.64 -20.31 8.57
CA LYS A 104 17.21 -20.77 9.92
C LYS A 104 18.00 -20.18 11.09
N ARG A 105 19.28 -19.90 10.88
CA ARG A 105 20.17 -19.36 11.93
C ARG A 105 20.02 -17.86 12.15
N ASN A 106 19.41 -17.13 11.19
CA ASN A 106 19.27 -15.68 11.29
C ASN A 106 17.86 -15.26 11.69
N LYS A 107 17.72 -14.92 12.99
CA LYS A 107 16.43 -14.50 13.55
C LYS A 107 15.87 -13.21 12.93
N LYS A 108 16.73 -12.26 12.51
CA LYS A 108 16.29 -11.01 11.90
C LYS A 108 15.66 -11.29 10.53
N ILE A 109 16.29 -12.14 9.70
CA ILE A 109 15.75 -12.51 8.38
C ILE A 109 14.44 -13.29 8.53
N THR A 110 14.38 -14.26 9.44
CA THR A 110 13.15 -15.04 9.64
C THR A 110 11.99 -14.18 10.13
N LYS A 111 12.25 -13.21 11.00
CA LYS A 111 11.25 -12.24 11.45
C LYS A 111 10.78 -11.35 10.29
N PHE A 112 11.71 -10.80 9.51
CA PHE A 112 11.38 -10.00 8.31
C PHE A 112 10.46 -10.77 7.36
N LEU A 113 10.77 -12.03 7.06
CA LEU A 113 9.95 -12.87 6.18
C LEU A 113 8.55 -13.14 6.77
N ASP A 114 8.44 -13.24 8.11
CA ASP A 114 7.12 -13.33 8.77
C ASP A 114 6.33 -12.04 8.64
N ASP A 115 6.98 -10.90 8.77
CA ASP A 115 6.34 -9.60 8.64
C ASP A 115 5.91 -9.34 7.19
N VAL A 116 6.75 -9.67 6.20
CA VAL A 116 6.39 -9.65 4.76
C VAL A 116 5.17 -10.53 4.49
N LYS A 117 5.16 -11.76 5.00
CA LYS A 117 4.01 -12.66 4.86
C LYS A 117 2.72 -12.04 5.42
N LYS A 118 2.78 -11.49 6.63
CA LYS A 118 1.61 -10.84 7.26
C LYS A 118 1.10 -9.67 6.44
N ASP A 119 2.02 -8.87 5.91
CA ASP A 119 1.66 -7.69 5.13
C ASP A 119 1.05 -8.07 3.77
N ILE A 120 1.60 -9.06 3.07
CA ILE A 120 1.01 -9.60 1.83
C ILE A 120 -0.42 -10.10 2.09
N LEU A 121 -0.63 -10.86 3.16
CA LEU A 121 -1.96 -11.40 3.51
C LEU A 121 -2.96 -10.31 3.88
N LYS A 122 -2.51 -9.23 4.50
CA LYS A 122 -3.34 -8.07 4.81
C LYS A 122 -3.72 -7.28 3.56
N ASN A 123 -2.84 -7.23 2.57
CA ASN A 123 -2.98 -6.41 1.37
C ASN A 123 -3.19 -7.24 0.10
N VAL A 124 -3.81 -8.43 0.18
CA VAL A 124 -4.00 -9.34 -0.96
C VAL A 124 -4.62 -8.63 -2.16
N ASN A 125 -5.60 -7.77 -1.93
CA ASN A 125 -6.29 -7.04 -2.99
C ASN A 125 -5.35 -6.16 -3.83
N ALA A 126 -4.28 -5.62 -3.24
CA ALA A 126 -3.31 -4.80 -3.98
C ALA A 126 -2.53 -5.63 -5.02
N PHE A 127 -2.38 -6.94 -4.80
CA PHE A 127 -1.72 -7.85 -5.73
C PHE A 127 -2.64 -8.39 -6.83
N LEU A 128 -3.96 -8.38 -6.60
CA LEU A 128 -4.95 -8.85 -7.57
C LEU A 128 -5.27 -7.82 -8.65
N VAL A 129 -5.04 -6.53 -8.39
CA VAL A 129 -5.37 -5.42 -9.32
C VAL A 129 -4.39 -5.32 -10.50
N VAL A 130 -3.25 -6.01 -10.44
CA VAL A 130 -2.15 -5.83 -11.40
C VAL A 130 -2.40 -6.51 -12.76
N ASP A 131 -3.31 -7.49 -12.84
CA ASP A 131 -3.54 -8.26 -14.08
C ASP A 131 -4.53 -7.62 -15.07
N ASP A 132 -5.18 -6.51 -14.72
CA ASP A 132 -6.19 -5.86 -15.59
C ASP A 132 -5.62 -4.71 -16.46
N ASP A 133 -4.29 -4.57 -16.52
CA ASP A 133 -3.57 -3.52 -17.26
C ASP A 133 -3.67 -3.67 -18.81
N SER A 134 -4.36 -4.69 -19.32
CA SER A 134 -4.48 -4.92 -20.77
C SER A 134 -5.57 -4.08 -21.48
N LYS A 135 -6.36 -3.27 -20.76
CA LYS A 135 -7.58 -2.67 -21.33
C LYS A 135 -7.80 -1.16 -21.17
N LYS A 136 -6.93 -0.39 -20.52
CA LYS A 136 -7.11 1.07 -20.45
C LYS A 136 -5.82 1.81 -20.80
N PRO A 137 -5.86 2.79 -21.73
CA PRO A 137 -4.73 3.70 -21.96
C PRO A 137 -4.51 4.51 -20.67
N VAL A 138 -3.47 4.17 -19.95
CA VAL A 138 -3.10 4.82 -18.70
C VAL A 138 -2.52 6.18 -19.02
N GLN A 139 -3.24 7.25 -18.70
CA GLN A 139 -2.60 8.55 -18.56
C GLN A 139 -1.53 8.42 -17.45
N PRO A 140 -0.30 8.87 -17.69
CA PRO A 140 0.79 8.75 -16.73
C PRO A 140 0.56 9.71 -15.57
N GLN A 141 -0.16 9.25 -14.55
CA GLN A 141 -0.19 9.91 -13.25
C GLN A 141 0.88 9.26 -12.35
N PRO A 142 1.91 9.98 -11.97
CA PRO A 142 3.05 9.42 -11.23
C PRO A 142 2.67 8.76 -9.89
N GLN A 143 1.60 9.22 -9.25
CA GLN A 143 1.10 8.62 -8.00
C GLN A 143 0.49 7.21 -8.15
N ARG A 144 0.03 6.84 -9.37
CA ARG A 144 -0.53 5.50 -9.62
C ARG A 144 0.52 4.41 -9.75
N GLN A 145 1.75 4.74 -10.17
CA GLN A 145 2.79 3.72 -10.35
C GLN A 145 3.31 3.12 -9.04
N GLU A 146 3.35 3.89 -7.95
CA GLU A 146 3.71 3.36 -6.63
C GLU A 146 2.63 2.43 -6.05
N VAL A 147 1.35 2.75 -6.30
CA VAL A 147 0.21 1.92 -5.85
C VAL A 147 0.10 0.61 -6.63
N LEU A 148 0.58 0.60 -7.89
CA LEU A 148 0.47 -0.56 -8.78
C LEU A 148 1.59 -1.61 -8.63
N ARG A 149 2.58 -1.36 -7.75
CA ARG A 149 3.70 -2.29 -7.55
C ARG A 149 3.96 -2.57 -6.06
N PRO A 150 3.03 -3.24 -5.37
CA PRO A 150 3.15 -3.50 -3.93
C PRO A 150 4.40 -4.30 -3.56
N TRP A 151 4.94 -5.10 -4.49
CA TRP A 151 6.18 -5.86 -4.29
C TRP A 151 7.44 -5.00 -4.15
N LEU A 152 7.42 -3.73 -4.58
CA LEU A 152 8.57 -2.83 -4.41
C LEU A 152 8.92 -2.63 -2.94
N ASN A 153 7.92 -2.66 -2.05
CA ASN A 153 8.12 -2.52 -0.61
C ASN A 153 8.87 -3.69 0.03
N TYR A 154 8.95 -4.84 -0.67
CA TYR A 154 9.63 -6.05 -0.16
C TYR A 154 11.02 -6.25 -0.79
N ARG A 155 11.49 -5.30 -1.60
CA ARG A 155 12.84 -5.37 -2.15
C ARG A 155 13.86 -5.27 -1.02
N VAL A 156 14.94 -6.05 -1.17
CA VAL A 156 16.09 -5.98 -0.27
C VAL A 156 17.09 -5.01 -0.88
N ASN A 157 17.52 -4.01 -0.11
CA ASN A 157 18.67 -3.18 -0.49
C ASN A 157 19.95 -3.92 -0.07
N LEU A 158 20.71 -4.41 -1.04
CA LEU A 158 22.02 -4.99 -0.77
C LEU A 158 22.99 -3.85 -0.49
N PHE A 159 23.23 -3.62 0.80
CA PHE A 159 24.02 -2.48 1.26
C PHE A 159 25.51 -2.66 0.97
N ILE A 160 26.04 -3.88 1.18
CA ILE A 160 27.43 -4.25 0.89
C ILE A 160 27.43 -5.65 0.27
N ASP A 161 28.15 -5.81 -0.83
CA ASP A 161 28.35 -7.10 -1.47
C ASP A 161 29.80 -7.57 -1.26
N ASN A 162 29.96 -8.55 -0.40
CA ASN A 162 31.24 -9.19 -0.10
C ASN A 162 31.38 -10.57 -0.75
N SER A 163 30.51 -10.92 -1.72
CA SER A 163 30.49 -12.25 -2.33
C SER A 163 31.80 -12.63 -3.05
N ASN A 164 32.53 -11.64 -3.52
CA ASN A 164 33.80 -11.82 -4.26
C ASN A 164 35.05 -11.66 -3.39
N LEU A 165 34.91 -11.47 -2.07
CA LEU A 165 36.06 -11.33 -1.18
C LEU A 165 36.57 -12.70 -0.74
N GLU A 166 37.85 -12.94 -0.98
CA GLU A 166 38.55 -14.15 -0.49
C GLU A 166 39.13 -13.99 0.92
N GLY A 167 39.15 -12.76 1.45
CA GLY A 167 39.70 -12.45 2.77
C GLY A 167 39.09 -11.18 3.38
N ALA A 168 39.72 -10.66 4.41
CA ALA A 168 39.30 -9.39 5.03
C ALA A 168 39.45 -8.24 4.02
N PRO A 169 38.44 -7.34 3.90
CA PRO A 169 38.54 -6.22 2.98
C PRO A 169 39.68 -5.28 3.37
N VAL A 170 40.44 -4.83 2.39
CA VAL A 170 41.44 -3.78 2.56
C VAL A 170 41.07 -2.63 1.64
N ILE A 171 40.60 -1.55 2.23
CA ILE A 171 40.06 -0.40 1.51
C ILE A 171 41.01 0.79 1.66
N MET A 172 41.30 1.41 0.55
CA MET A 172 42.07 2.66 0.46
C MET A 172 41.40 3.59 -0.52
N ASP A 173 41.13 4.81 -0.11
CA ASP A 173 40.48 5.84 -0.93
C ASP A 173 41.17 7.18 -0.70
N SER A 174 41.08 8.10 -1.61
CA SER A 174 41.60 9.48 -1.52
C SER A 174 40.53 10.52 -1.17
N ASN A 175 39.24 10.14 -1.20
CA ASN A 175 38.16 11.05 -0.90
C ASN A 175 37.61 10.82 0.52
N TYR A 176 38.05 11.64 1.46
CA TYR A 176 37.65 11.56 2.87
C TYR A 176 36.54 12.54 3.24
N SER A 177 35.59 12.79 2.34
CA SER A 177 34.39 13.56 2.68
C SER A 177 33.50 12.79 3.66
N TYR A 178 32.74 13.49 4.50
CA TYR A 178 31.85 12.87 5.49
C TYR A 178 30.94 11.79 4.88
N PRO A 179 30.17 12.07 3.79
CA PRO A 179 29.27 11.07 3.22
C PRO A 179 30.02 9.87 2.63
N ASN A 180 31.28 10.05 2.20
CA ASN A 180 32.07 8.95 1.67
C ASN A 180 32.62 8.04 2.78
N ILE A 181 32.97 8.58 3.95
CA ILE A 181 33.45 7.78 5.09
C ILE A 181 32.30 7.09 5.82
N PHE A 182 31.24 7.83 6.17
CA PHE A 182 30.18 7.40 7.08
C PHE A 182 28.90 6.95 6.36
N GLY A 183 28.86 7.03 5.03
CA GLY A 183 27.67 6.75 4.24
C GLY A 183 26.75 7.95 4.12
N LYS A 184 25.75 7.81 3.29
CA LYS A 184 24.78 8.87 3.00
C LYS A 184 23.40 8.30 2.70
N LEU A 185 22.39 9.15 2.92
CA LEU A 185 21.04 8.96 2.42
C LEU A 185 20.85 9.90 1.24
N GLU A 186 20.56 9.34 0.07
CA GLU A 186 20.28 10.11 -1.14
C GLU A 186 18.80 10.50 -1.18
N TYR A 187 18.48 11.58 -1.90
CA TYR A 187 17.14 12.10 -2.06
C TYR A 187 16.85 12.31 -3.55
N GLU A 188 15.66 11.95 -3.96
CA GLU A 188 15.14 12.28 -5.27
C GLU A 188 14.22 13.49 -5.20
N ASN A 189 14.35 14.38 -6.18
CA ASN A 189 13.44 15.52 -6.32
C ASN A 189 12.18 15.05 -7.07
N TYR A 190 11.06 15.02 -6.37
CA TYR A 190 9.78 14.64 -6.92
C TYR A 190 8.81 15.82 -6.87
N TYR A 191 8.62 16.51 -8.01
CA TYR A 191 7.76 17.71 -8.11
C TYR A 191 8.04 18.78 -7.05
N GLY A 192 9.31 19.06 -6.78
CA GLY A 192 9.72 20.06 -5.79
C GLY A 192 9.74 19.56 -4.34
N SER A 193 9.37 18.32 -4.08
CA SER A 193 9.52 17.65 -2.78
C SER A 193 10.68 16.68 -2.81
N LEU A 194 11.51 16.70 -1.75
CA LEU A 194 12.57 15.70 -1.61
C LEU A 194 11.98 14.42 -1.01
N LYS A 195 12.06 13.32 -1.74
CA LYS A 195 11.69 11.98 -1.27
C LYS A 195 12.93 11.12 -1.09
N THR A 196 12.88 10.25 -0.12
CA THR A 196 13.90 9.22 0.11
C THR A 196 13.23 7.92 0.53
N ASP A 197 13.90 6.82 0.28
CA ASP A 197 13.51 5.51 0.76
C ASP A 197 14.76 4.69 1.20
N TYR A 198 14.51 3.50 1.73
CA TYR A 198 15.59 2.64 2.21
C TYR A 198 16.56 2.17 1.10
N THR A 199 16.17 2.20 -0.18
CA THR A 199 17.05 1.85 -1.31
C THR A 199 18.04 2.96 -1.66
N MET A 200 17.79 4.17 -1.14
CA MET A 200 18.63 5.36 -1.30
C MET A 200 19.79 5.42 -0.27
N LEU A 201 19.84 4.46 0.66
CA LEU A 201 20.95 4.32 1.58
C LEU A 201 22.19 3.84 0.83
N LYS A 202 23.31 4.58 0.97
CA LYS A 202 24.60 4.24 0.38
C LYS A 202 25.64 4.02 1.48
N PRO A 203 26.42 2.94 1.39
CA PRO A 203 27.49 2.67 2.35
C PRO A 203 28.62 3.67 2.23
N GLY A 204 29.29 3.93 3.33
CA GLY A 204 30.56 4.62 3.35
C GLY A 204 31.73 3.65 3.49
N LEU A 205 32.95 4.19 3.43
CA LEU A 205 34.20 3.40 3.50
C LEU A 205 34.28 2.55 4.77
N LEU A 206 33.80 3.07 5.92
CA LEU A 206 33.78 2.32 7.18
C LEU A 206 32.85 1.10 7.12
N HIS A 207 31.72 1.21 6.40
CA HIS A 207 30.84 0.07 6.21
C HIS A 207 31.48 -1.00 5.31
N ILE A 208 32.11 -0.55 4.21
CA ILE A 208 32.74 -1.44 3.23
C ILE A 208 33.95 -2.16 3.85
N ALA A 209 34.71 -1.44 4.71
CA ALA A 209 35.88 -1.98 5.39
C ALA A 209 35.55 -2.79 6.66
N ASN A 210 34.27 -2.95 7.00
CA ASN A 210 33.88 -3.63 8.24
C ASN A 210 34.39 -5.09 8.25
N GLY A 211 35.07 -5.46 9.33
CA GLY A 211 35.74 -6.76 9.44
C GLY A 211 37.08 -6.81 8.75
N GLY A 212 37.61 -5.71 8.24
CA GLY A 212 38.89 -5.59 7.55
C GLY A 212 39.69 -4.36 7.94
N TYR A 213 40.31 -3.72 6.94
CA TYR A 213 41.24 -2.60 7.14
C TYR A 213 40.82 -1.42 6.27
N LEU A 214 40.71 -0.24 6.89
CA LEU A 214 40.56 1.03 6.19
C LEU A 214 41.84 1.85 6.35
N ILE A 215 42.50 2.15 5.23
CA ILE A 215 43.74 2.93 5.18
C ILE A 215 43.39 4.36 4.77
N MET A 216 43.64 5.33 5.66
CA MET A 216 43.31 6.73 5.43
C MET A 216 44.52 7.62 5.72
N GLN A 217 44.62 8.76 5.03
CA GLN A 217 45.65 9.75 5.28
C GLN A 217 45.25 10.60 6.49
N ALA A 218 46.04 10.60 7.55
CA ALA A 218 45.71 11.23 8.82
C ALA A 218 45.52 12.76 8.68
N THR A 219 46.30 13.42 7.86
CA THR A 219 46.21 14.86 7.61
C THR A 219 44.86 15.28 7.11
N ASP A 220 44.24 14.49 6.22
CA ASP A 220 42.97 14.82 5.58
C ASP A 220 41.81 14.63 6.55
N ILE A 221 41.87 13.59 7.38
CA ILE A 221 40.86 13.34 8.42
C ILE A 221 40.91 14.44 9.50
N VAL A 222 42.10 14.80 9.97
CA VAL A 222 42.26 15.82 11.03
C VAL A 222 41.88 17.21 10.55
N SER A 223 42.11 17.50 9.27
CA SER A 223 41.71 18.79 8.67
C SER A 223 40.19 18.98 8.62
N ASN A 224 39.41 17.91 8.63
CA ASN A 224 37.95 17.94 8.69
C ASN A 224 37.50 17.59 10.12
N GLN A 225 37.35 18.62 10.97
CA GLN A 225 36.99 18.45 12.39
C GLN A 225 35.74 17.60 12.57
N TYR A 226 34.72 17.75 11.71
CA TYR A 226 33.48 16.98 11.83
C TYR A 226 33.69 15.48 11.54
N CYS A 227 34.47 15.15 10.52
CA CYS A 227 34.87 13.75 10.24
C CYS A 227 35.68 13.17 11.39
N TYR A 228 36.62 13.92 11.94
CA TYR A 228 37.47 13.47 13.04
C TYR A 228 36.67 13.19 14.31
N GLU A 229 35.76 14.09 14.73
CA GLU A 229 34.91 13.89 15.90
C GLU A 229 33.94 12.72 15.73
N THR A 230 33.36 12.56 14.53
CA THR A 230 32.48 11.43 14.24
C THR A 230 33.25 10.12 14.25
N LEU A 231 34.46 10.07 13.68
CA LEU A 231 35.30 8.89 13.70
C LEU A 231 35.66 8.46 15.13
N LYS A 232 36.01 9.41 16.00
CA LYS A 232 36.25 9.13 17.43
C LYS A 232 34.99 8.57 18.12
N LYS A 233 33.81 9.12 17.80
CA LYS A 233 32.54 8.63 18.33
C LYS A 233 32.30 7.18 17.90
N VAL A 234 32.42 6.87 16.61
CA VAL A 234 32.22 5.52 16.05
C VAL A 234 33.20 4.52 16.66
N LEU A 235 34.50 4.85 16.72
CA LEU A 235 35.49 3.98 17.34
C LEU A 235 35.24 3.69 18.82
N ARG A 236 34.67 4.65 19.55
CA ARG A 236 34.32 4.49 20.96
C ARG A 236 33.04 3.68 21.17
N THR A 237 32.00 3.96 20.37
CA THR A 237 30.70 3.30 20.51
C THR A 237 30.67 1.93 19.83
N LYS A 238 31.55 1.70 18.84
CA LYS A 238 31.54 0.54 17.95
C LYS A 238 30.22 0.39 17.19
N GLU A 239 29.58 1.51 16.91
CA GLU A 239 28.34 1.57 16.15
C GLU A 239 28.44 2.69 15.13
N LEU A 240 28.04 2.40 13.89
CA LEU A 240 28.04 3.34 12.78
C LEU A 240 26.62 3.62 12.32
N GLY A 241 26.14 4.82 12.59
CA GLY A 241 24.85 5.32 12.09
C GLY A 241 25.05 6.23 10.87
N ILE A 242 24.12 6.17 9.92
CA ILE A 242 24.09 7.10 8.80
C ILE A 242 23.32 8.33 9.21
N GLU A 243 24.01 9.45 9.36
CA GLU A 243 23.43 10.76 9.70
C GLU A 243 23.73 11.73 8.55
N ASN A 244 22.77 12.56 8.17
CA ASN A 244 23.00 13.62 7.19
C ASN A 244 23.44 14.88 7.92
N PRO A 245 24.68 15.38 7.71
CA PRO A 245 25.14 16.60 8.38
C PRO A 245 24.34 17.85 7.98
N VAL A 246 23.67 17.82 6.85
CA VAL A 246 22.81 18.92 6.36
C VAL A 246 21.53 19.05 7.20
N ASP A 247 21.04 17.96 7.79
CA ASP A 247 19.80 17.96 8.59
C ASP A 247 19.95 18.78 9.90
N GLN A 248 21.17 18.99 10.36
CA GLN A 248 21.44 19.76 11.60
C GLN A 248 21.38 21.29 11.38
N HIS A 249 21.43 21.75 10.13
CA HIS A 249 21.52 23.18 9.80
C HIS A 249 20.41 23.68 8.88
N SER A 250 19.54 22.78 8.38
CA SER A 250 18.44 23.15 7.50
C SER A 250 17.12 23.24 8.27
N SER A 251 16.41 24.35 8.12
CA SER A 251 15.04 24.54 8.62
C SER A 251 13.97 23.78 7.82
N MET A 252 14.37 23.01 6.82
CA MET A 252 13.46 22.11 6.08
C MET A 252 13.27 20.82 6.88
N VAL A 253 12.03 20.54 7.23
CA VAL A 253 11.63 19.24 7.78
C VAL A 253 11.75 18.20 6.67
N MET A 254 12.90 17.56 6.59
CA MET A 254 13.07 16.37 5.76
C MET A 254 12.57 15.15 6.54
N VAL A 255 11.75 14.33 5.91
CA VAL A 255 11.43 13.01 6.44
C VAL A 255 12.71 12.17 6.36
N SER A 256 13.47 12.12 7.44
CA SER A 256 14.72 11.36 7.48
C SER A 256 14.45 9.95 7.95
N LEU A 257 14.87 8.97 7.16
CA LEU A 257 15.04 7.59 7.59
C LEU A 257 16.17 7.53 8.63
N LYS A 258 15.90 6.87 9.76
CA LYS A 258 16.93 6.54 10.77
C LYS A 258 17.21 5.05 10.69
N PRO A 259 18.21 4.61 9.88
CA PRO A 259 18.60 3.21 9.85
C PRO A 259 19.17 2.77 11.21
N GLU A 260 19.00 1.48 11.53
CA GLU A 260 19.70 0.89 12.67
C GLU A 260 21.22 1.07 12.52
N PRO A 261 21.93 1.42 13.61
CA PRO A 261 23.39 1.46 13.58
C PRO A 261 23.95 0.07 13.25
N ILE A 262 25.06 0.06 12.51
CA ILE A 262 25.78 -1.16 12.16
C ILE A 262 26.94 -1.33 13.15
N PRO A 263 27.09 -2.52 13.77
CA PRO A 263 28.17 -2.79 14.71
C PRO A 263 29.53 -2.93 14.02
#